data_1c0d1ae29c38fde6abf4c66204678642
#
_entry.id   1c0d1ae29c38fde6abf4c66204678642
#
_cell.length_a   1.000
_cell.length_b   1.000
_cell.length_c   1.000
_cell.angle_alpha   90.00
_cell.angle_beta   90.00
_cell.angle_gamma   90.00
#
_symmetry.space_group_name_H-M   'P 1'
#
loop_
_entity.id
_entity.type
_entity.pdbx_description
1 polymer ?
#
loop_
_entity_poly.entity_id
_entity_poly.type
_entity_poly.pdbx_seq_one_letter_code
_entity_poly.pdbx_strand_id
1 'polypeptide(L)'
;MKKDLGRLQRAIIQLIKRSNPDEVGWTLSWLCDHLYGSEPSKSQRSALIRAIKSLELPDGWKFERGWDELQLTNDERYRTRKLSLAGDDLP
;
A
#
# COMPACT_ATOMS: atom_id res chain seq x y z
N MET A 1 17.32 7.63 -13.24
CA MET A 1 16.49 6.44 -13.12
C MET A 1 16.34 6.00 -11.68
N LYS A 2 17.44 5.75 -10.99
CA LYS A 2 17.38 5.41 -9.56
C LYS A 2 16.74 6.50 -8.72
N LYS A 3 16.87 7.76 -9.15
CA LYS A 3 16.28 8.90 -8.44
C LYS A 3 14.75 8.84 -8.44
N ASP A 4 14.15 8.43 -9.57
CA ASP A 4 12.69 8.34 -9.68
C ASP A 4 12.14 7.21 -8.82
N LEU A 5 12.82 6.04 -8.82
CA LEU A 5 12.45 4.93 -7.95
C LEU A 5 12.57 5.34 -6.49
N GLY A 6 13.65 6.04 -6.13
CA GLY A 6 13.85 6.53 -4.78
C GLY A 6 12.76 7.48 -4.32
N ARG A 7 12.29 8.34 -5.21
CA ARG A 7 11.21 9.27 -4.92
C ARG A 7 9.91 8.52 -4.64
N LEU A 8 9.58 7.55 -5.49
CA LEU A 8 8.38 6.75 -5.31
C LEU A 8 8.44 5.93 -4.03
N GLN A 9 9.60 5.34 -3.72
CA GLN A 9 9.80 4.58 -2.50
C GLN A 9 9.63 5.46 -1.27
N ARG A 10 10.18 6.67 -1.27
CA ARG A 10 10.00 7.61 -0.17
C ARG A 10 8.54 7.99 0.01
N ALA A 11 7.83 8.22 -1.10
CA ALA A 11 6.41 8.56 -1.05
C ALA A 11 5.60 7.43 -0.42
N ILE A 12 5.90 6.20 -0.77
CA ILE A 12 5.22 5.02 -0.20
C ILE A 12 5.51 4.90 1.29
N ILE A 13 6.76 5.06 1.70
CA ILE A 13 7.13 5.00 3.13
C ILE A 13 6.43 6.12 3.91
N GLN A 14 6.37 7.33 3.36
CA GLN A 14 5.68 8.44 4.01
C GLN A 14 4.19 8.15 4.15
N LEU A 15 3.58 7.58 3.13
CA LEU A 15 2.18 7.20 3.17
C LEU A 15 1.92 6.20 4.29
N ILE A 16 2.76 5.19 4.41
CA ILE A 16 2.67 4.18 5.46
C ILE A 16 2.82 4.83 6.84
N LYS A 17 3.80 5.70 7.01
CA LYS A 17 4.05 6.38 8.29
C LYS A 17 2.90 7.29 8.70
N ARG A 18 2.22 7.91 7.74
CA ARG A 18 1.11 8.81 8.00
C ARG A 18 -0.23 8.11 8.11
N SER A 19 -0.27 6.83 7.77
CA SER A 19 -1.53 6.07 7.79
C SER A 19 -2.03 5.89 9.21
N ASN A 20 -3.35 5.86 9.34
CA ASN A 20 -3.99 5.54 10.61
C ASN A 20 -3.89 4.04 10.88
N PRO A 21 -3.85 3.61 12.15
CA PRO A 21 -3.83 2.18 12.47
C PRO A 21 -5.01 1.40 11.88
N ASP A 22 -6.10 2.10 11.58
CA ASP A 22 -7.29 1.47 10.99
C ASP A 22 -7.13 1.18 9.50
N GLU A 23 -6.18 1.83 8.85
CA GLU A 23 -5.94 1.62 7.44
C GLU A 23 -5.12 0.35 7.23
N VAL A 24 -5.71 -0.60 6.52
CA VAL A 24 -5.08 -1.90 6.29
C VAL A 24 -4.37 -2.00 4.94
N GLY A 25 -4.52 -1.01 4.10
CA GLY A 25 -3.82 -0.98 2.83
C GLY A 25 -4.56 -0.20 1.75
N TRP A 26 -3.98 -0.24 0.55
CA TRP A 26 -4.47 0.49 -0.62
C TRP A 26 -4.26 -0.32 -1.88
N THR A 27 -5.16 -0.16 -2.85
CA THR A 27 -4.99 -0.79 -4.16
C THR A 27 -3.95 -0.02 -4.98
N LEU A 28 -3.43 -0.67 -6.01
CA LEU A 28 -2.49 -0.03 -6.92
C LEU A 28 -3.13 1.19 -7.59
N SER A 29 -4.39 1.09 -7.98
CA SER A 29 -5.12 2.21 -8.59
C SER A 29 -5.19 3.41 -7.65
N TRP A 30 -5.50 3.15 -6.40
CA TRP A 30 -5.54 4.21 -5.39
C TRP A 30 -4.18 4.86 -5.21
N LEU A 31 -3.13 4.04 -5.14
CA LEU A 31 -1.76 4.54 -5.00
C LEU A 31 -1.35 5.40 -6.19
N CYS A 32 -1.67 4.96 -7.39
CA CYS A 32 -1.38 5.72 -8.60
C CYS A 32 -2.09 7.06 -8.60
N ASP A 33 -3.38 7.06 -8.26
CA ASP A 33 -4.18 8.28 -8.20
C ASP A 33 -3.62 9.25 -7.16
N HIS A 34 -3.27 8.73 -6.00
CA HIS A 34 -2.72 9.54 -4.92
C HIS A 34 -1.35 10.14 -5.26
N LEU A 35 -0.48 9.36 -5.89
CA LEU A 35 0.90 9.78 -6.17
C LEU A 35 1.03 10.60 -7.44
N TYR A 36 0.23 10.31 -8.45
CA TYR A 36 0.31 11.01 -9.74
C TYR A 36 -0.79 12.04 -9.95
N GLY A 37 -1.87 11.97 -9.15
CA GLY A 37 -2.96 12.93 -9.21
C GLY A 37 -3.86 12.84 -10.42
N SER A 38 -3.66 11.88 -11.29
CA SER A 38 -4.45 11.65 -12.49
C SER A 38 -4.24 10.22 -12.96
N GLU A 39 -4.97 9.80 -14.00
CA GLU A 39 -4.78 8.47 -14.55
C GLU A 39 -3.33 8.28 -15.00
N PRO A 40 -2.62 7.31 -14.43
CA PRO A 40 -1.24 7.08 -14.79
C PRO A 40 -1.11 6.37 -16.13
N SER A 41 -0.01 6.64 -16.82
CA SER A 41 0.36 5.89 -18.01
C SER A 41 0.80 4.48 -17.59
N LYS A 42 0.89 3.58 -18.58
CA LYS A 42 1.43 2.23 -18.33
C LYS A 42 2.84 2.30 -17.74
N SER A 43 3.65 3.24 -18.22
CA SER A 43 5.02 3.43 -17.73
C SER A 43 5.03 3.84 -16.27
N GLN A 44 4.13 4.73 -15.88
CA GLN A 44 4.02 5.18 -14.49
C GLN A 44 3.58 4.05 -13.58
N ARG A 45 2.58 3.27 -14.00
CA ARG A 45 2.13 2.10 -13.22
C ARG A 45 3.25 1.09 -13.05
N SER A 46 3.97 0.79 -14.14
CA SER A 46 5.09 -0.15 -14.10
C SER A 46 6.21 0.35 -13.19
N ALA A 47 6.51 1.65 -13.24
CA ALA A 47 7.52 2.25 -12.37
C ALA A 47 7.14 2.13 -10.90
N LEU A 48 5.88 2.38 -10.59
CA LEU A 48 5.39 2.26 -9.21
C LEU A 48 5.47 0.82 -8.72
N ILE A 49 5.06 -0.14 -9.53
CA ILE A 49 5.14 -1.56 -9.20
C ILE A 49 6.59 -1.95 -8.89
N ARG A 50 7.52 -1.55 -9.76
CA ARG A 50 8.94 -1.84 -9.55
C ARG A 50 9.48 -1.20 -8.28
N ALA A 51 9.08 0.03 -8.03
CA ALA A 51 9.52 0.75 -6.83
C ALA A 51 9.08 0.03 -5.56
N ILE A 52 7.81 -0.41 -5.51
CA ILE A 52 7.29 -1.12 -4.34
C ILE A 52 7.93 -2.50 -4.19
N LYS A 53 8.09 -3.23 -5.29
CA LYS A 53 8.71 -4.56 -5.25
C LYS A 53 10.17 -4.53 -4.81
N SER A 54 10.88 -3.44 -5.10
CA SER A 54 12.28 -3.28 -4.70
C SER A 54 12.43 -2.70 -3.31
N LEU A 55 11.35 -2.23 -2.72
CA LEU A 55 11.36 -1.55 -1.43
C LEU A 55 11.30 -2.57 -0.31
N GLU A 56 12.16 -2.39 0.69
CA GLU A 56 12.05 -3.15 1.92
C GLU A 56 10.93 -2.55 2.74
N LEU A 57 9.78 -3.23 2.74
CA LEU A 57 8.59 -2.72 3.41
C LEU A 57 8.69 -2.86 4.93
N PRO A 58 8.09 -1.93 5.68
CA PRO A 58 8.03 -2.05 7.15
C PRO A 58 7.29 -3.32 7.57
N ASP A 59 7.48 -3.73 8.82
CA ASP A 59 6.89 -4.96 9.36
C ASP A 59 5.38 -5.01 9.17
N GLY A 60 4.92 -6.15 8.70
CA GLY A 60 3.51 -6.39 8.48
C GLY A 60 3.00 -5.96 7.12
N TRP A 61 3.75 -5.13 6.40
CA TRP A 61 3.35 -4.65 5.08
C TRP A 61 3.83 -5.59 3.98
N LYS A 62 2.99 -5.79 2.99
CA LYS A 62 3.34 -6.59 1.82
C LYS A 62 2.64 -6.04 0.57
N PHE A 63 3.22 -6.34 -0.57
CA PHE A 63 2.67 -5.96 -1.87
C PHE A 63 2.38 -7.21 -2.66
N GLU A 64 1.10 -7.50 -2.86
CA GLU A 64 0.70 -8.73 -3.51
C GLU A 64 -0.56 -8.52 -4.34
N ARG A 65 -0.90 -9.53 -5.13
CA ARG A 65 -2.12 -9.50 -5.92
C ARG A 65 -3.32 -9.66 -5.02
N GLY A 66 -4.21 -8.66 -5.09
CA GLY A 66 -5.46 -8.69 -4.37
C GLY A 66 -6.57 -9.27 -5.25
N TRP A 67 -7.80 -8.83 -5.00
CA TRP A 67 -8.96 -9.33 -5.69
C TRP A 67 -8.94 -9.03 -7.19
N ASP A 68 -8.79 -7.77 -7.58
CA ASP A 68 -8.79 -7.33 -8.97
C ASP A 68 -7.44 -6.81 -9.43
N GLU A 69 -6.59 -6.40 -8.51
CA GLU A 69 -5.33 -5.76 -8.84
C GLU A 69 -4.34 -5.93 -7.69
N LEU A 70 -3.10 -5.51 -7.94
CA LEU A 70 -2.07 -5.50 -6.91
C LEU A 70 -2.48 -4.53 -5.80
N GLN A 71 -2.08 -4.85 -4.59
CA GLN A 71 -2.39 -4.01 -3.43
C GLN A 71 -1.26 -4.06 -2.40
N LEU A 72 -1.09 -2.96 -1.71
CA LEU A 72 -0.15 -2.82 -0.61
C LEU A 72 -0.95 -2.91 0.68
N THR A 73 -0.74 -3.96 1.46
CA THR A 73 -1.57 -4.24 2.62
C THR A 73 -0.75 -4.59 3.86
N ASN A 74 -1.37 -4.45 5.01
CA ASN A 74 -0.77 -4.82 6.28
C ASN A 74 -1.63 -5.89 6.96
N ASP A 75 -1.16 -7.13 6.95
CA ASP A 75 -1.88 -8.26 7.52
C ASP A 75 -2.09 -8.16 9.01
N GLU A 76 -1.12 -7.58 9.72
CA GLU A 76 -1.24 -7.43 11.18
C GLU A 76 -2.37 -6.49 11.55
N ARG A 77 -2.48 -5.37 10.81
CA ARG A 77 -3.57 -4.41 11.03
C ARG A 77 -4.92 -5.04 10.67
N TYR A 78 -4.94 -5.80 9.60
CA TYR A 78 -6.16 -6.49 9.18
C TYR A 78 -6.63 -7.49 10.23
N ARG A 79 -5.73 -8.28 10.78
CA ARG A 79 -6.05 -9.24 11.85
C ARG A 79 -6.55 -8.54 13.09
N THR A 80 -5.89 -7.47 13.51
CA THR A 80 -6.28 -6.70 14.68
C THR A 80 -7.67 -6.14 14.51
N ARG A 81 -7.96 -5.56 13.36
CA ARG A 81 -9.27 -5.00 13.05
C ARG A 81 -10.34 -6.09 13.06
N LYS A 82 -10.05 -7.24 12.46
CA LYS A 82 -10.99 -8.35 12.42
C LYS A 82 -11.29 -8.91 13.81
N LEU A 83 -10.26 -9.05 14.63
CA LEU A 83 -10.42 -9.51 16.00
C LEU A 83 -11.23 -8.53 16.83
N SER A 84 -10.98 -7.24 16.66
CA SER A 84 -11.72 -6.20 17.36
C SER A 84 -13.20 -6.23 16.99
N LEU A 85 -13.52 -6.38 15.70
CA LEU A 85 -14.90 -6.48 15.24
C LEU A 85 -15.58 -7.75 15.78
N ALA A 86 -14.87 -8.87 15.79
CA ALA A 86 -15.37 -10.12 16.34
C ALA A 86 -15.63 -10.00 17.83
N GLY A 87 -14.73 -9.28 18.54
CA GLY A 87 -14.90 -9.04 19.97
C GLY A 87 -16.12 -8.18 20.26
N ASP A 88 -16.41 -7.21 19.42
CA ASP A 88 -17.56 -6.34 19.58
C ASP A 88 -18.89 -7.09 19.38
N ASP A 89 -18.87 -8.17 18.61
CA ASP A 89 -20.05 -8.97 18.34
C ASP A 89 -20.35 -10.00 19.45
N LEU A 90 -19.42 -10.18 20.36
CA LEU A 90 -19.64 -11.10 21.48
C LEU A 90 -20.50 -10.46 22.54
N PRO A 91 -21.51 -11.18 23.04
CA PRO A 91 -22.36 -10.65 24.12
C PRO A 91 -21.64 -10.52 25.45
#